data_faf1b2b473d79523f8ca3c1ee36d3aa1
#
_entry.id   faf1b2b473d79523f8ca3c1ee36d3aa1
#
_cell.length_a   1.000
_cell.length_b   1.000
_cell.length_c   1.000
_cell.angle_alpha   90.00
_cell.angle_beta   90.00
_cell.angle_gamma   90.00
#
_symmetry.space_group_name_H-M   'P 1'
#
loop_
_entity.id
_entity.type
_entity.pdbx_description
1 polymer ?
#
loop_
_entity_poly.entity_id
_entity_poly.type
_entity_poly.pdbx_seq_one_letter_code
_entity_poly.pdbx_strand_id
1 'polypeptide(L)'
;SDPPEDPASDPLGALAQRRITDAAAVTRGKTKAIRVQCSAYHPGNSDLAWTRITPWRALLAAALDQQPLKITGGSVTAERISPSADLLDAWLRDRLKVEVERSVSDGPGITEVVLETREGPIRIDRPDGRLATFTSPGRPDRPIALKRRDVPELLAEELRRLDEDDVYAATARRLAKMQEKQR
;
A
#
# COMPACT_ATOMS: atom_id res chain seq x y z
N SER A 1 -16.60 10.84 -12.92
CA SER A 1 -17.39 10.69 -11.68
C SER A 1 -16.55 9.92 -10.67
N ASP A 2 -16.71 10.23 -9.39
CA ASP A 2 -16.06 9.47 -8.33
C ASP A 2 -16.62 8.03 -8.31
N PRO A 3 -15.81 7.02 -7.92
CA PRO A 3 -16.28 5.64 -7.81
C PRO A 3 -17.35 5.51 -6.72
N PRO A 4 -18.25 4.53 -6.83
CA PRO A 4 -19.23 4.25 -5.78
C PRO A 4 -18.56 3.91 -4.45
N GLU A 5 -19.18 4.28 -3.34
CA GLU A 5 -18.67 3.99 -1.99
C GLU A 5 -18.61 2.46 -1.74
N ASP A 6 -19.60 1.71 -2.24
CA ASP A 6 -19.61 0.25 -2.28
C ASP A 6 -19.70 -0.24 -3.73
N PRO A 7 -18.58 -0.60 -4.36
CA PRO A 7 -18.57 -1.05 -5.74
C PRO A 7 -19.38 -2.33 -5.99
N ALA A 8 -19.56 -3.18 -4.98
CA ALA A 8 -20.33 -4.43 -5.14
C ALA A 8 -21.85 -4.21 -5.12
N SER A 9 -22.30 -3.14 -4.49
CA SER A 9 -23.73 -2.74 -4.45
C SER A 9 -24.13 -1.83 -5.62
N ASP A 10 -23.19 -1.32 -6.40
CA ASP A 10 -23.47 -0.60 -7.64
C ASP A 10 -24.12 -1.53 -8.67
N PRO A 11 -25.16 -1.10 -9.41
CA PRO A 11 -25.87 -1.98 -10.36
C PRO A 11 -24.98 -2.63 -11.43
N LEU A 12 -23.96 -1.93 -11.92
CA LEU A 12 -22.99 -2.49 -12.86
C LEU A 12 -21.95 -3.36 -12.12
N GLY A 13 -21.52 -2.89 -10.95
CA GLY A 13 -20.56 -3.60 -10.10
C GLY A 13 -21.10 -4.95 -9.60
N ALA A 14 -22.39 -5.05 -9.35
CA ALA A 14 -23.03 -6.30 -8.93
C ALA A 14 -22.99 -7.41 -10.00
N LEU A 15 -22.87 -7.04 -11.28
CA LEU A 15 -22.75 -7.98 -12.40
C LEU A 15 -21.29 -8.37 -12.68
N ALA A 16 -20.32 -7.71 -12.09
CA ALA A 16 -18.91 -7.92 -12.35
C ALA A 16 -18.28 -8.87 -11.34
N GLN A 17 -17.44 -9.83 -11.82
CA GLN A 17 -16.60 -10.64 -10.96
C GLN A 17 -15.42 -9.85 -10.38
N ARG A 18 -14.93 -8.85 -11.13
CA ARG A 18 -13.82 -7.97 -10.71
C ARG A 18 -14.25 -6.51 -10.75
N ARG A 19 -13.94 -5.79 -9.69
CA ARG A 19 -14.24 -4.37 -9.53
C ARG A 19 -12.97 -3.64 -9.12
N ILE A 20 -12.48 -2.80 -10.03
CA ILE A 20 -11.23 -2.06 -9.84
C ILE A 20 -11.57 -0.59 -9.65
N THR A 21 -11.16 -0.03 -8.53
CA THR A 21 -11.31 1.39 -8.21
C THR A 21 -9.97 2.11 -8.19
N ASP A 22 -9.97 3.42 -8.07
CA ASP A 22 -8.76 4.23 -7.84
C ASP A 22 -9.06 5.37 -6.85
N ALA A 23 -8.92 5.08 -5.58
CA ALA A 23 -9.10 6.06 -4.50
C ALA A 23 -8.12 7.24 -4.60
N ALA A 24 -6.96 7.06 -5.26
CA ALA A 24 -6.01 8.13 -5.46
C ALA A 24 -6.43 9.12 -6.57
N ALA A 25 -7.32 8.72 -7.46
CA ALA A 25 -7.82 9.55 -8.56
C ALA A 25 -9.05 10.38 -8.20
N VAL A 26 -9.73 10.09 -7.07
CA VAL A 26 -10.92 10.88 -6.68
C VAL A 26 -10.55 12.34 -6.43
N THR A 27 -11.48 13.24 -6.76
CA THR A 27 -11.24 14.70 -6.71
C THR A 27 -11.08 15.18 -5.26
N ARG A 28 -11.87 14.65 -4.33
CA ARG A 28 -11.86 15.03 -2.91
C ARG A 28 -12.00 13.80 -2.02
N GLY A 29 -11.41 13.86 -0.82
CA GLY A 29 -11.59 12.81 0.17
C GLY A 29 -10.94 11.48 -0.17
N LYS A 30 -9.78 11.46 -0.81
CA LYS A 30 -9.04 10.25 -1.22
C LYS A 30 -8.87 9.25 -0.08
N THR A 31 -8.48 9.73 1.11
CA THR A 31 -8.35 8.90 2.31
C THR A 31 -9.70 8.34 2.77
N LYS A 32 -10.78 9.14 2.68
CA LYS A 32 -12.13 8.66 2.96
C LYS A 32 -12.54 7.58 1.95
N ALA A 33 -12.28 7.79 0.67
CA ALA A 33 -12.64 6.85 -0.39
C ALA A 33 -12.02 5.47 -0.15
N ILE A 34 -10.70 5.37 0.05
CA ILE A 34 -10.07 4.07 0.31
C ILE A 34 -10.57 3.42 1.60
N ARG A 35 -10.84 4.20 2.62
CA ARG A 35 -11.37 3.72 3.90
C ARG A 35 -12.76 3.13 3.75
N VAL A 36 -13.66 3.81 3.06
CA VAL A 36 -15.02 3.32 2.82
C VAL A 36 -15.00 2.06 1.98
N GLN A 37 -14.22 2.03 0.91
CA GLN A 37 -14.06 0.85 0.05
C GLN A 37 -13.48 -0.36 0.80
N CYS A 38 -12.52 -0.14 1.70
CA CYS A 38 -12.00 -1.21 2.55
C CYS A 38 -13.03 -1.73 3.57
N SER A 39 -13.86 -0.85 4.11
CA SER A 39 -14.95 -1.24 5.04
C SER A 39 -16.07 -2.00 4.31
N ALA A 40 -16.32 -1.67 3.06
CA ALA A 40 -17.28 -2.35 2.17
C ALA A 40 -16.60 -3.39 1.26
N TYR A 41 -15.49 -4.00 1.71
CA TYR A 41 -14.78 -4.98 0.90
C TYR A 41 -15.65 -6.21 0.62
N HIS A 42 -15.73 -6.57 -0.66
CA HIS A 42 -16.27 -7.82 -1.16
C HIS A 42 -15.24 -8.56 -2.03
N PRO A 43 -15.28 -9.91 -2.09
CA PRO A 43 -14.46 -10.70 -3.01
C PRO A 43 -14.52 -10.14 -4.43
N GLY A 44 -13.37 -10.04 -5.10
CA GLY A 44 -13.25 -9.42 -6.43
C GLY A 44 -13.09 -7.90 -6.45
N ASN A 45 -13.20 -7.21 -5.31
CA ASN A 45 -12.86 -5.79 -5.21
C ASN A 45 -11.35 -5.59 -5.15
N SER A 46 -10.85 -4.58 -5.85
CA SER A 46 -9.46 -4.12 -5.82
C SER A 46 -9.39 -2.60 -5.99
N ASP A 47 -8.26 -2.01 -5.62
CA ASP A 47 -7.99 -0.58 -5.84
C ASP A 47 -6.57 -0.37 -6.38
N LEU A 48 -6.42 0.53 -7.35
CA LEU A 48 -5.11 0.80 -7.95
C LEU A 48 -4.10 1.39 -6.94
N ALA A 49 -4.56 1.94 -5.82
CA ALA A 49 -3.66 2.33 -4.72
C ALA A 49 -2.90 1.12 -4.14
N TRP A 50 -3.52 -0.08 -4.15
CA TRP A 50 -2.88 -1.34 -3.80
C TRP A 50 -1.86 -1.79 -4.84
N THR A 51 -2.21 -1.71 -6.11
CA THR A 51 -1.30 -2.05 -7.21
C THR A 51 -0.08 -1.13 -7.23
N ARG A 52 -0.25 0.16 -6.87
CA ARG A 52 0.87 1.12 -6.75
C ARG A 52 1.93 0.70 -5.73
N ILE A 53 1.56 -0.02 -4.67
CA ILE A 53 2.51 -0.45 -3.64
C ILE A 53 3.10 -1.84 -3.88
N THR A 54 2.74 -2.53 -4.96
CA THR A 54 3.32 -3.85 -5.29
C THR A 54 4.85 -3.85 -5.28
N PRO A 55 5.56 -2.89 -5.90
CA PRO A 55 7.03 -2.88 -5.87
C PRO A 55 7.60 -2.67 -4.46
N TRP A 56 6.96 -1.86 -3.63
CA TRP A 56 7.34 -1.66 -2.24
C TRP A 56 7.22 -2.95 -1.43
N ARG A 57 6.08 -3.62 -1.55
CA ARG A 57 5.82 -4.89 -0.88
C ARG A 57 6.81 -5.98 -1.31
N ALA A 58 7.08 -6.06 -2.60
CA ALA A 58 8.04 -7.01 -3.16
C ALA A 58 9.46 -6.79 -2.61
N LEU A 59 9.93 -5.54 -2.55
CA LEU A 59 11.25 -5.20 -2.01
C LEU A 59 11.36 -5.52 -0.52
N LEU A 60 10.35 -5.18 0.26
CA LEU A 60 10.33 -5.44 1.70
C LEU A 60 10.26 -6.95 1.99
N ALA A 61 9.44 -7.70 1.26
CA ALA A 61 9.38 -9.16 1.38
C ALA A 61 10.73 -9.80 1.03
N ALA A 62 11.33 -9.43 -0.10
CA ALA A 62 12.63 -9.94 -0.52
C ALA A 62 13.75 -9.60 0.48
N ALA A 63 13.69 -8.43 1.12
CA ALA A 63 14.65 -8.05 2.14
C ALA A 63 14.58 -8.98 3.37
N LEU A 64 13.37 -9.29 3.82
CA LEU A 64 13.13 -10.17 4.97
C LEU A 64 13.43 -11.64 4.66
N ASP A 65 13.18 -12.10 3.43
CA ASP A 65 13.53 -13.44 2.98
C ASP A 65 15.06 -13.65 2.94
N GLN A 66 15.81 -12.62 2.51
CA GLN A 66 17.27 -12.67 2.46
C GLN A 66 17.93 -12.53 3.82
N GLN A 67 17.32 -11.83 4.73
CA GLN A 67 17.76 -11.60 6.10
C GLN A 67 16.54 -11.72 7.04
N PRO A 68 16.33 -12.88 7.66
CA PRO A 68 15.19 -13.08 8.57
C PRO A 68 15.43 -12.37 9.90
N LEU A 69 15.37 -11.04 9.88
CA LEU A 69 15.54 -10.18 11.05
C LEU A 69 14.20 -10.03 11.79
N LYS A 70 14.30 -9.94 13.12
CA LYS A 70 13.12 -9.66 13.95
C LYS A 70 12.76 -8.18 13.84
N ILE A 71 11.62 -7.88 13.19
CA ILE A 71 11.09 -6.53 13.12
C ILE A 71 10.47 -6.14 14.47
N THR A 72 10.83 -4.97 14.96
CA THR A 72 10.36 -4.41 16.25
C THR A 72 9.41 -3.24 16.10
N GLY A 73 9.39 -2.60 14.94
CA GLY A 73 8.54 -1.46 14.58
C GLY A 73 8.79 -1.05 13.14
N GLY A 74 8.18 0.05 12.72
CA GLY A 74 8.45 0.63 11.40
C GLY A 74 7.78 1.97 11.21
N SER A 75 8.06 2.58 10.06
CA SER A 75 7.41 3.83 9.64
C SER A 75 7.17 3.88 8.14
N VAL A 76 6.16 4.65 7.75
CA VAL A 76 5.85 4.97 6.35
C VAL A 76 5.74 6.48 6.23
N THR A 77 6.63 7.08 5.46
CA THR A 77 6.64 8.52 5.14
C THR A 77 6.07 8.74 3.75
N ALA A 78 5.10 9.62 3.62
CA ALA A 78 4.42 9.89 2.35
C ALA A 78 3.74 11.26 2.37
N GLU A 79 3.21 11.68 1.21
CA GLU A 79 2.26 12.79 1.14
C GLU A 79 1.16 12.64 2.20
N ARG A 80 0.70 13.76 2.76
CA ARG A 80 -0.36 13.80 3.78
C ARG A 80 -1.60 13.00 3.39
N ILE A 81 -2.01 13.08 2.12
CA ILE A 81 -3.18 12.38 1.57
C ILE A 81 -2.69 11.32 0.59
N SER A 82 -2.53 10.09 1.05
CA SER A 82 -1.99 8.99 0.26
C SER A 82 -2.69 7.66 0.56
N PRO A 83 -3.73 7.28 -0.21
CA PRO A 83 -4.38 5.98 -0.08
C PRO A 83 -3.40 4.79 -0.15
N SER A 84 -2.38 4.91 -1.01
CA SER A 84 -1.32 3.90 -1.13
C SER A 84 -0.52 3.74 0.16
N ALA A 85 -0.21 4.84 0.85
CA ALA A 85 0.52 4.79 2.11
C ALA A 85 -0.36 4.24 3.25
N ASP A 86 -1.66 4.55 3.25
CA ASP A 86 -2.61 4.00 4.22
C ASP A 86 -2.73 2.47 4.07
N LEU A 87 -2.76 1.96 2.83
CA LEU A 87 -2.74 0.52 2.55
C LEU A 87 -1.40 -0.13 2.91
N LEU A 88 -0.28 0.55 2.66
CA LEU A 88 1.04 0.01 3.01
C LEU A 88 1.22 -0.10 4.54
N ASP A 89 0.80 0.92 5.30
CA ASP A 89 0.75 0.89 6.76
C ASP A 89 -0.10 -0.29 7.27
N ALA A 90 -1.32 -0.43 6.75
CA ALA A 90 -2.21 -1.53 7.14
C ALA A 90 -1.61 -2.92 6.81
N TRP A 91 -0.96 -3.07 5.65
CA TRP A 91 -0.29 -4.29 5.25
C TRP A 91 0.89 -4.63 6.15
N LEU A 92 1.74 -3.67 6.48
CA LEU A 92 2.87 -3.87 7.40
C LEU A 92 2.39 -4.30 8.78
N ARG A 93 1.40 -3.61 9.35
CA ARG A 93 0.79 -3.98 10.63
C ARG A 93 0.17 -5.38 10.60
N ASP A 94 -0.47 -5.74 9.50
CA ASP A 94 -1.06 -7.07 9.38
C ASP A 94 -0.01 -8.17 9.27
N ARG A 95 1.03 -7.96 8.48
CA ARG A 95 2.05 -8.99 8.22
C ARG A 95 3.07 -9.12 9.34
N LEU A 96 3.53 -8.01 9.89
CA LEU A 96 4.62 -8.00 10.87
C LEU A 96 4.13 -7.99 12.31
N LYS A 97 2.85 -7.65 12.55
CA LYS A 97 2.25 -7.53 13.89
C LYS A 97 2.98 -6.55 14.81
N VAL A 98 3.49 -5.47 14.22
CA VAL A 98 4.19 -4.39 14.91
C VAL A 98 3.45 -3.06 14.73
N GLU A 99 3.79 -2.08 15.55
CA GLU A 99 3.34 -0.70 15.34
C GLU A 99 4.12 -0.06 14.18
N VAL A 100 3.40 0.73 13.38
CA VAL A 100 3.95 1.47 12.23
C VAL A 100 3.57 2.93 12.37
N GLU A 101 4.54 3.83 12.35
CA GLU A 101 4.31 5.27 12.40
C GLU A 101 4.02 5.84 11.02
N ARG A 102 3.07 6.78 10.92
CA ARG A 102 2.80 7.53 9.69
C ARG A 102 3.41 8.91 9.78
N SER A 103 4.39 9.21 8.92
CA SER A 103 5.03 10.50 8.79
C SER A 103 4.64 11.19 7.48
N VAL A 104 4.71 12.53 7.47
CA VAL A 104 4.32 13.35 6.31
C VAL A 104 5.55 13.90 5.62
N SER A 105 5.56 13.83 4.28
CA SER A 105 6.52 14.49 3.41
C SER A 105 5.79 15.27 2.31
N ASP A 106 6.54 16.09 1.57
CA ASP A 106 6.02 16.80 0.41
C ASP A 106 5.78 15.89 -0.81
N GLY A 107 6.16 14.62 -0.72
CA GLY A 107 5.98 13.64 -1.79
C GLY A 107 7.15 13.61 -2.77
N PRO A 108 6.94 12.99 -3.93
CA PRO A 108 5.68 12.50 -4.47
C PRO A 108 5.30 11.09 -3.96
N GLY A 109 4.11 10.95 -3.43
CA GLY A 109 3.55 9.69 -2.92
C GLY A 109 4.28 9.19 -1.69
N ILE A 110 4.60 7.89 -1.63
CA ILE A 110 5.43 7.30 -0.58
C ILE A 110 6.89 7.66 -0.86
N THR A 111 7.56 8.27 0.09
CA THR A 111 8.97 8.67 -0.03
C THR A 111 9.90 7.79 0.77
N GLU A 112 9.45 7.20 1.87
CA GLU A 112 10.30 6.35 2.69
C GLU A 112 9.49 5.26 3.38
N VAL A 113 10.11 4.10 3.57
CA VAL A 113 9.67 3.03 4.47
C VAL A 113 10.86 2.57 5.29
N VAL A 114 10.66 2.47 6.61
CA VAL A 114 11.66 1.95 7.53
C VAL A 114 11.04 0.78 8.31
N LEU A 115 11.80 -0.30 8.43
CA LEU A 115 11.52 -1.39 9.35
C LEU A 115 12.63 -1.45 10.39
N GLU A 116 12.26 -1.29 11.64
CA GLU A 116 13.21 -1.27 12.75
C GLU A 116 13.59 -2.69 13.17
N THR A 117 14.88 -2.94 13.34
CA THR A 117 15.42 -4.19 13.87
C THR A 117 16.46 -3.91 14.94
N ARG A 118 16.87 -4.94 15.69
CA ARG A 118 17.96 -4.81 16.68
C ARG A 118 19.33 -4.58 16.03
N GLU A 119 19.50 -5.06 14.80
CA GLU A 119 20.75 -5.00 14.04
C GLU A 119 20.91 -3.69 13.25
N GLY A 120 19.87 -2.85 13.24
CA GLY A 120 19.77 -1.61 12.46
C GLY A 120 18.55 -1.64 11.53
N PRO A 121 18.19 -0.49 10.93
CA PRO A 121 16.98 -0.40 10.11
C PRO A 121 17.16 -1.02 8.73
N ILE A 122 16.07 -1.61 8.21
CA ILE A 122 15.88 -1.85 6.78
C ILE A 122 15.13 -0.62 6.26
N ARG A 123 15.69 0.07 5.27
CA ARG A 123 15.16 1.32 4.74
C ARG A 123 15.04 1.29 3.23
N ILE A 124 13.94 1.82 2.73
CA ILE A 124 13.76 2.19 1.31
C ILE A 124 13.46 3.68 1.28
N ASP A 125 14.39 4.47 0.78
CA ASP A 125 14.27 5.92 0.63
C ASP A 125 14.15 6.28 -0.85
N ARG A 126 13.09 7.04 -1.23
CA ARG A 126 12.78 7.44 -2.61
C ARG A 126 12.28 8.87 -2.68
N PRO A 127 13.14 9.85 -2.53
CA PRO A 127 12.74 11.26 -2.39
C PRO A 127 12.12 11.86 -3.66
N ASP A 128 12.50 11.38 -4.84
CA ASP A 128 12.10 11.94 -6.15
C ASP A 128 11.02 11.16 -6.90
N GLY A 129 10.54 10.06 -6.32
CA GLY A 129 9.54 9.19 -6.95
C GLY A 129 10.06 8.32 -8.10
N ARG A 130 11.37 8.25 -8.33
CA ARG A 130 12.02 7.52 -9.43
C ARG A 130 13.04 6.49 -8.95
N LEU A 131 14.07 6.99 -8.28
CA LEU A 131 15.16 6.17 -7.76
C LEU A 131 15.00 6.02 -6.26
N ALA A 132 15.21 4.81 -5.76
CA ALA A 132 15.26 4.55 -4.35
C ALA A 132 16.66 4.09 -3.93
N THR A 133 17.03 4.41 -2.70
CA THR A 133 18.16 3.79 -2.00
C THR A 133 17.62 2.73 -1.06
N PHE A 134 18.13 1.54 -1.17
CA PHE A 134 17.84 0.43 -0.26
C PHE A 134 19.01 0.24 0.70
N THR A 135 18.73 0.35 1.99
CA THR A 135 19.67 0.12 3.09
C THR A 135 19.24 -1.10 3.88
N SER A 136 20.18 -1.95 4.27
CA SER A 136 19.91 -3.06 5.18
C SER A 136 21.14 -3.33 6.07
N PRO A 137 20.95 -3.83 7.31
CA PRO A 137 22.05 -4.03 8.25
C PRO A 137 23.18 -4.90 7.67
N GLY A 138 24.41 -4.46 7.84
CA GLY A 138 25.62 -5.19 7.43
C GLY A 138 25.85 -5.27 5.92
N ARG A 139 25.10 -4.51 5.11
CA ARG A 139 25.26 -4.46 3.64
C ARG A 139 25.43 -3.02 3.15
N PRO A 140 26.15 -2.80 2.05
CA PRO A 140 26.26 -1.48 1.45
C PRO A 140 24.89 -1.04 0.87
N ASP A 141 24.65 0.25 0.87
CA ASP A 141 23.49 0.87 0.23
C ASP A 141 23.44 0.53 -1.26
N ARG A 142 22.25 0.29 -1.78
CA ARG A 142 22.03 -0.08 -3.18
C ARG A 142 20.99 0.82 -3.83
N PRO A 143 21.29 1.42 -4.99
CA PRO A 143 20.28 2.09 -5.79
C PRO A 143 19.30 1.06 -6.39
N ILE A 144 18.01 1.37 -6.35
CA ILE A 144 16.93 0.53 -6.90
C ILE A 144 16.01 1.41 -7.74
N ALA A 145 15.70 0.94 -8.96
CA ALA A 145 14.68 1.59 -9.77
C ALA A 145 13.28 1.35 -9.15
N LEU A 146 12.67 2.40 -8.64
CA LEU A 146 11.35 2.35 -8.02
C LEU A 146 10.48 3.51 -8.50
N LYS A 147 10.38 3.66 -9.83
CA LYS A 147 9.60 4.74 -10.44
C LYS A 147 8.11 4.61 -10.10
N ARG A 148 7.44 5.75 -9.99
CA ARG A 148 5.97 5.78 -9.96
C ARG A 148 5.45 5.33 -11.32
N ARG A 149 4.45 4.44 -11.28
CA ARG A 149 3.78 3.91 -12.47
C ARG A 149 2.56 4.76 -12.79
N ASP A 150 2.26 4.88 -14.07
CA ASP A 150 1.05 5.55 -14.53
C ASP A 150 -0.18 4.64 -14.45
N VAL A 151 -1.37 5.20 -14.68
CA VAL A 151 -2.64 4.46 -14.56
C VAL A 151 -2.74 3.31 -15.57
N PRO A 152 -2.36 3.46 -16.86
CA PRO A 152 -2.33 2.34 -17.80
C PRO A 152 -1.44 1.17 -17.36
N GLU A 153 -0.24 1.44 -16.84
CA GLU A 153 0.66 0.41 -16.30
C GLU A 153 0.03 -0.34 -15.12
N LEU A 154 -0.61 0.40 -14.21
CA LEU A 154 -1.29 -0.17 -13.03
C LEU A 154 -2.48 -1.03 -13.43
N LEU A 155 -3.30 -0.53 -14.34
CA LEU A 155 -4.49 -1.24 -14.81
C LEU A 155 -4.11 -2.51 -15.57
N ALA A 156 -3.06 -2.44 -16.41
CA ALA A 156 -2.54 -3.61 -17.12
C ALA A 156 -2.03 -4.70 -16.16
N GLU A 157 -1.39 -4.33 -15.03
CA GLU A 157 -0.99 -5.28 -14.01
C GLU A 157 -2.18 -5.90 -13.30
N GLU A 158 -3.16 -5.08 -12.91
CA GLU A 158 -4.35 -5.54 -12.19
C GLU A 158 -5.20 -6.50 -13.03
N LEU A 159 -5.36 -6.22 -14.31
CA LEU A 159 -6.12 -7.06 -15.25
C LEU A 159 -5.45 -8.41 -15.56
N ARG A 160 -4.16 -8.59 -15.30
CA ARG A 160 -3.49 -9.89 -15.43
C ARG A 160 -3.82 -10.85 -14.30
N ARG A 161 -4.33 -10.35 -13.18
CA ARG A 161 -4.74 -11.18 -12.05
C ARG A 161 -6.20 -11.57 -12.22
N LEU A 162 -6.46 -12.84 -12.44
CA LEU A 162 -7.82 -13.36 -12.57
C LEU A 162 -8.41 -13.75 -11.21
N ASP A 163 -7.56 -14.21 -10.30
CA ASP A 163 -7.96 -14.66 -8.97
C ASP A 163 -8.09 -13.48 -7.98
N GLU A 164 -8.82 -13.73 -6.89
CA GLU A 164 -8.93 -12.81 -5.78
C GLU A 164 -7.58 -12.60 -5.09
N ASP A 165 -7.29 -11.38 -4.63
CA ASP A 165 -6.09 -11.06 -3.87
C ASP A 165 -6.37 -11.19 -2.36
N ASP A 166 -6.10 -12.37 -1.80
CA ASP A 166 -6.25 -12.64 -0.36
C ASP A 166 -5.42 -11.68 0.52
N VAL A 167 -4.27 -11.23 0.00
CA VAL A 167 -3.40 -10.29 0.70
C VAL A 167 -4.04 -8.90 0.74
N TYR A 168 -4.66 -8.47 -0.36
CA TYR A 168 -5.45 -7.25 -0.37
C TYR A 168 -6.67 -7.36 0.56
N ALA A 169 -7.39 -8.48 0.50
CA ALA A 169 -8.53 -8.72 1.37
C ALA A 169 -8.17 -8.60 2.86
N ALA A 170 -7.07 -9.22 3.29
CA ALA A 170 -6.57 -9.11 4.67
C ALA A 170 -6.19 -7.67 5.02
N THR A 171 -5.50 -6.98 4.11
CA THR A 171 -5.09 -5.58 4.29
C THR A 171 -6.29 -4.64 4.40
N ALA A 172 -7.30 -4.80 3.54
CA ALA A 172 -8.52 -4.00 3.56
C ALA A 172 -9.26 -4.16 4.89
N ARG A 173 -9.43 -5.40 5.38
CA ARG A 173 -10.01 -5.66 6.70
C ARG A 173 -9.17 -5.04 7.84
N ARG A 174 -7.84 -5.06 7.71
CA ARG A 174 -6.96 -4.42 8.71
C ARG A 174 -7.15 -2.92 8.71
N LEU A 175 -7.19 -2.27 7.54
CA LEU A 175 -7.41 -0.83 7.42
C LEU A 175 -8.77 -0.43 8.00
N ALA A 176 -9.83 -1.18 7.72
CA ALA A 176 -11.16 -0.95 8.31
C ALA A 176 -11.13 -0.97 9.84
N LYS A 177 -10.50 -1.99 10.44
CA LYS A 177 -10.36 -2.11 11.91
C LYS A 177 -9.53 -0.98 12.55
N MET A 178 -8.53 -0.45 11.85
CA MET A 178 -7.74 0.69 12.36
C MET A 178 -8.58 1.95 12.52
N GLN A 179 -9.60 2.12 11.69
CA GLN A 179 -10.51 3.27 11.74
C GLN A 179 -11.50 3.20 12.89
N GLU A 180 -12.00 2.02 13.21
CA GLU A 180 -12.92 1.82 14.33
C GLU A 180 -12.28 2.21 15.67
N LYS A 181 -10.96 2.01 15.81
CA LYS A 181 -10.20 2.38 17.01
C LYS A 181 -9.89 3.88 17.14
N GLN A 182 -10.05 4.66 16.06
CA GLN A 182 -9.79 6.11 16.02
C GLN A 182 -11.06 6.96 16.20
N ARG A 183 -12.22 6.34 16.28
CA ARG A 183 -13.52 6.97 16.56
C ARG A 183 -13.84 6.89 18.05
#